data_37a8b63076e7518cf30d14eb0784dc9b
#
_entry.id   37a8b63076e7518cf30d14eb0784dc9b
#
_cell.length_a   1.000
_cell.length_b   1.000
_cell.length_c   1.000
_cell.angle_alpha   90.00
_cell.angle_beta   90.00
_cell.angle_gamma   90.00
#
_symmetry.space_group_name_H-M   'P 1'
#
loop_
_entity.id
_entity.type
_entity.pdbx_description
1 polymer ?
#
loop_
_entity_poly.entity_id
_entity_poly.type
_entity_poly.pdbx_seq_one_letter_code
_entity_poly.pdbx_strand_id
1 'polypeptide(L)'
;EYEDLRREYEDLRRPFFASADRPYTDTWTFDTVKPYPGKHPCEKPQDMLRHILKTSTRDGATVLDCFAGTASTGVACVKMNRRFIGIEMEPRYFDTACQRLEQAVRHQRTALPFAPKG
;
A
#
# COMPACT_ATOMS: atom_id res chain seq x y z
N GLU A 1 30.23 7.32 -18.31
CA GLU A 1 29.85 5.95 -18.69
C GLU A 1 29.67 5.05 -17.45
N TYR A 2 30.69 4.84 -16.60
CA TYR A 2 30.56 4.08 -15.35
C TYR A 2 29.68 4.80 -14.31
N GLU A 3 29.88 6.11 -14.14
CA GLU A 3 29.11 6.94 -13.22
C GLU A 3 27.65 7.06 -13.64
N ASP A 4 27.36 7.05 -14.93
CA ASP A 4 25.99 7.11 -15.47
C ASP A 4 25.26 5.79 -15.19
N LEU A 5 25.90 4.65 -15.44
CA LEU A 5 25.39 3.33 -15.12
C LEU A 5 25.18 3.13 -13.61
N ARG A 6 26.09 3.67 -12.80
CA ARG A 6 25.95 3.62 -11.34
C ARG A 6 24.75 4.42 -10.85
N ARG A 7 24.54 5.64 -11.39
CA ARG A 7 23.35 6.45 -11.08
C ARG A 7 22.07 5.74 -11.47
N GLU A 8 22.03 5.21 -12.71
CA GLU A 8 20.87 4.44 -13.19
C GLU A 8 20.60 3.23 -12.29
N TYR A 9 21.62 2.50 -11.88
CA TYR A 9 21.48 1.38 -10.93
C TYR A 9 20.97 1.84 -9.56
N GLU A 10 21.49 2.93 -9.00
CA GLU A 10 21.03 3.47 -7.72
C GLU A 10 19.60 3.98 -7.80
N ASP A 11 19.18 4.54 -8.93
CA ASP A 11 17.81 4.98 -9.18
C ASP A 11 16.83 3.81 -9.33
N LEU A 12 17.27 2.71 -9.92
CA LEU A 12 16.48 1.48 -10.06
C LEU A 12 16.47 0.64 -8.79
N ARG A 13 17.48 0.79 -7.95
CA ARG A 13 17.60 0.06 -6.69
C ARG A 13 16.44 0.43 -5.77
N ARG A 14 15.78 -0.58 -5.21
CA ARG A 14 14.75 -0.37 -4.20
C ARG A 14 15.35 0.25 -2.96
N PRO A 15 14.92 1.45 -2.53
CA PRO A 15 15.44 2.04 -1.32
C PRO A 15 14.97 1.21 -0.11
N PHE A 16 15.93 0.75 0.67
CA PHE A 16 15.67 0.23 2.00
C PHE A 16 16.08 1.30 3.00
N PHE A 17 15.10 1.94 3.63
CA PHE A 17 15.33 3.00 4.60
C PHE A 17 15.41 2.43 6.01
N ALA A 18 16.60 2.09 6.45
CA ALA A 18 16.89 1.81 7.84
C ALA A 18 17.84 2.88 8.39
N SER A 19 17.55 3.42 9.54
CA SER A 19 18.41 4.36 10.26
C SER A 19 18.50 3.97 11.74
N ALA A 20 19.49 4.51 12.46
CA ALA A 20 19.63 4.28 13.88
C ALA A 20 18.38 4.70 14.67
N ASP A 21 17.69 5.75 14.21
CA ASP A 21 16.48 6.29 14.84
C ASP A 21 15.22 5.48 14.45
N ARG A 22 15.28 4.70 13.38
CA ARG A 22 14.19 3.85 12.88
C ARG A 22 14.76 2.51 12.40
N PRO A 23 15.20 1.66 13.31
CA PRO A 23 15.71 0.34 12.96
C PRO A 23 14.54 -0.52 12.44
N TYR A 24 14.58 -0.90 11.16
CA TYR A 24 13.72 -1.95 10.65
C TYR A 24 14.33 -3.30 11.00
N THR A 25 13.74 -3.96 11.96
CA THR A 25 14.15 -5.30 12.39
C THR A 25 13.47 -6.38 11.54
N ASP A 26 13.93 -7.60 11.65
CA ASP A 26 13.32 -8.77 11.03
C ASP A 26 12.06 -9.28 11.77
N THR A 27 11.83 -8.77 12.98
CA THR A 27 10.63 -9.07 13.79
C THR A 27 9.75 -7.84 13.91
N TRP A 28 8.47 -7.99 13.52
CA TRP A 28 7.47 -6.92 13.55
C TRP A 28 6.27 -7.33 14.41
N THR A 29 5.76 -6.39 15.18
CA THR A 29 4.57 -6.59 16.01
C THR A 29 3.49 -5.59 15.61
N PHE A 30 2.32 -6.09 15.22
CA PHE A 30 1.15 -5.29 14.85
C PHE A 30 -0.11 -5.89 15.49
N ASP A 31 -1.03 -5.03 15.87
CA ASP A 31 -2.34 -5.47 16.36
C ASP A 31 -3.16 -6.12 15.24
N THR A 32 -3.93 -7.13 15.60
CA THR A 32 -4.86 -7.77 14.65
C THR A 32 -6.02 -6.85 14.30
N VAL A 33 -6.56 -7.03 13.09
CA VAL A 33 -7.76 -6.29 12.69
C VAL A 33 -8.95 -6.71 13.52
N LYS A 34 -9.60 -5.74 14.18
CA LYS A 34 -10.82 -5.99 14.97
C LYS A 34 -11.96 -6.49 14.08
N PRO A 35 -12.85 -7.33 14.61
CA PRO A 35 -14.01 -7.79 13.86
C PRO A 35 -14.92 -6.63 13.42
N TYR A 36 -15.40 -6.70 12.18
CA TYR A 36 -16.45 -5.83 11.66
C TYR A 36 -17.26 -6.59 10.58
N PRO A 37 -18.50 -6.18 10.26
CA PRO A 37 -19.30 -6.83 9.24
C PRO A 37 -18.60 -6.81 7.86
N GLY A 38 -18.55 -7.97 7.19
CA GLY A 38 -17.91 -8.11 5.88
C GLY A 38 -16.37 -8.24 5.90
N LYS A 39 -15.76 -8.31 7.08
CA LYS A 39 -14.31 -8.51 7.21
C LYS A 39 -13.89 -9.85 6.59
N HIS A 40 -12.82 -9.81 5.77
CA HIS A 40 -12.19 -11.03 5.30
C HIS A 40 -11.47 -11.74 6.47
N PRO A 41 -11.58 -13.08 6.61
CA PRO A 41 -10.96 -13.82 7.72
C PRO A 41 -9.46 -13.58 7.88
N CYS A 42 -8.75 -13.43 6.77
CA CYS A 42 -7.29 -13.24 6.72
C CYS A 42 -6.88 -11.78 6.44
N GLU A 43 -7.71 -10.80 6.74
CA GLU A 43 -7.40 -9.38 6.54
C GLU A 43 -6.19 -8.95 7.36
N LYS A 44 -5.24 -8.29 6.70
CA LYS A 44 -4.00 -7.81 7.33
C LYS A 44 -4.15 -6.39 7.89
N PRO A 45 -3.49 -6.09 9.03
CA PRO A 45 -3.51 -4.75 9.61
C PRO A 45 -2.94 -3.69 8.65
N GLN A 46 -3.59 -2.52 8.60
CA GLN A 46 -3.15 -1.42 7.73
C GLN A 46 -1.75 -0.91 8.09
N ASP A 47 -1.40 -0.89 9.37
CA ASP A 47 -0.08 -0.45 9.83
C ASP A 47 1.04 -1.38 9.34
N MET A 48 0.79 -2.69 9.33
CA MET A 48 1.71 -3.67 8.78
C MET A 48 1.90 -3.48 7.27
N LEU A 49 0.81 -3.29 6.53
CA LEU A 49 0.86 -3.09 5.08
C LEU A 49 1.57 -1.78 4.73
N ARG A 50 1.32 -0.71 5.47
CA ARG A 50 2.05 0.56 5.31
C ARG A 50 3.54 0.42 5.59
N HIS A 51 3.91 -0.34 6.62
CA HIS A 51 5.30 -0.65 6.90
C HIS A 51 5.98 -1.37 5.74
N ILE A 52 5.34 -2.42 5.19
CA ILE A 52 5.84 -3.16 4.03
C ILE A 52 6.01 -2.23 2.82
N LEU A 53 4.99 -1.44 2.51
CA LEU A 53 5.03 -0.51 1.37
C LEU A 53 6.12 0.54 1.51
N LYS A 54 6.28 1.10 2.71
CA LYS A 54 7.29 2.12 2.98
C LYS A 54 8.71 1.59 2.81
N THR A 55 8.97 0.35 3.25
CA THR A 55 10.30 -0.26 3.19
C THR A 55 10.64 -0.85 1.82
N SER A 56 9.64 -1.21 1.02
CA SER A 56 9.81 -1.99 -0.22
C SER A 56 9.47 -1.25 -1.50
N THR A 57 8.87 -0.06 -1.42
CA THR A 57 8.40 0.69 -2.58
C THR A 57 8.74 2.17 -2.49
N ARG A 58 8.90 2.81 -3.65
CA ARG A 58 9.01 4.27 -3.79
C ARG A 58 7.63 4.91 -3.92
N ASP A 59 7.56 6.22 -3.73
CA ASP A 59 6.37 7.00 -4.05
C ASP A 59 6.00 6.83 -5.53
N GLY A 60 4.71 6.67 -5.80
CA GLY A 60 4.19 6.46 -7.15
C GLY A 60 4.44 5.06 -7.72
N ALA A 61 5.08 4.15 -7.00
CA ALA A 61 5.29 2.76 -7.44
C ALA A 61 3.95 2.04 -7.70
N THR A 62 3.99 1.06 -8.59
CA THR A 62 2.85 0.16 -8.83
C THR A 62 3.02 -1.11 -8.01
N VAL A 63 2.00 -1.44 -7.25
CA VAL A 63 1.95 -2.63 -6.38
C VAL A 63 0.92 -3.61 -6.95
N LEU A 64 1.32 -4.85 -7.15
CA LEU A 64 0.44 -5.95 -7.58
C LEU A 64 0.16 -6.87 -6.40
N ASP A 65 -1.12 -7.14 -6.15
CA ASP A 65 -1.60 -8.16 -5.21
C ASP A 65 -2.50 -9.15 -5.94
N CYS A 66 -1.98 -10.35 -6.21
CA CYS A 66 -2.73 -11.40 -6.93
C CYS A 66 -3.79 -12.08 -6.08
N PHE A 67 -3.82 -11.82 -4.78
CA PHE A 67 -4.77 -12.37 -3.81
C PHE A 67 -5.36 -11.24 -2.97
N ALA A 68 -5.98 -10.30 -3.65
CA ALA A 68 -6.33 -9.00 -3.07
C ALA A 68 -7.34 -9.07 -1.91
N GLY A 69 -8.19 -10.11 -1.86
CA GLY A 69 -9.24 -10.22 -0.86
C GLY A 69 -10.15 -8.99 -0.89
N THR A 70 -10.30 -8.34 0.25
CA THR A 70 -11.04 -7.07 0.37
C THR A 70 -10.17 -5.82 0.13
N ALA A 71 -9.04 -5.99 -0.54
CA ALA A 71 -8.09 -4.96 -0.96
C ALA A 71 -7.47 -4.13 0.17
N SER A 72 -7.11 -4.76 1.29
CA SER A 72 -6.39 -4.06 2.36
C SER A 72 -5.05 -3.48 1.89
N THR A 73 -4.31 -4.23 1.07
CA THR A 73 -3.08 -3.74 0.41
C THR A 73 -3.38 -2.53 -0.48
N GLY A 74 -4.46 -2.57 -1.26
CA GLY A 74 -4.87 -1.48 -2.12
C GLY A 74 -5.24 -0.21 -1.37
N VAL A 75 -5.95 -0.33 -0.25
CA VAL A 75 -6.27 0.80 0.64
C VAL A 75 -4.99 1.44 1.19
N ALA A 76 -4.02 0.64 1.63
CA ALA A 76 -2.72 1.15 2.06
C ALA A 76 -1.96 1.86 0.92
N CYS A 77 -2.00 1.30 -0.30
CA CYS A 77 -1.43 1.91 -1.49
C CYS A 77 -2.02 3.31 -1.77
N VAL A 78 -3.34 3.43 -1.76
CA VAL A 78 -4.02 4.73 -1.95
C VAL A 78 -3.54 5.74 -0.92
N LYS A 79 -3.53 5.38 0.35
CA LYS A 79 -3.09 6.26 1.45
C LYS A 79 -1.63 6.68 1.36
N MET A 80 -0.79 5.88 0.74
CA MET A 80 0.65 6.13 0.60
C MET A 80 1.07 6.59 -0.79
N ASN A 81 0.13 7.00 -1.64
CA ASN A 81 0.42 7.45 -3.00
C ASN A 81 1.15 6.39 -3.84
N ARG A 82 0.71 5.13 -3.75
CA ARG A 82 1.14 4.05 -4.65
C ARG A 82 -0.01 3.69 -5.57
N ARG A 83 0.30 3.26 -6.80
CA ARG A 83 -0.68 2.66 -7.71
C ARG A 83 -0.91 1.21 -7.31
N PHE A 84 -2.12 0.73 -7.50
CA PHE A 84 -2.51 -0.61 -7.10
C PHE A 84 -3.18 -1.38 -8.23
N ILE A 85 -2.78 -2.62 -8.39
CA ILE A 85 -3.44 -3.62 -9.23
C ILE A 85 -3.76 -4.81 -8.34
N GLY A 86 -5.03 -5.12 -8.17
CA GLY A 86 -5.48 -6.26 -7.38
C GLY A 86 -6.20 -7.29 -8.24
N ILE A 87 -6.04 -8.55 -7.90
CA ILE A 87 -6.76 -9.68 -8.50
C ILE A 87 -7.47 -10.42 -7.38
N GLU A 88 -8.78 -10.60 -7.50
CA GLU A 88 -9.60 -11.34 -6.56
C GLU A 88 -10.62 -12.20 -7.33
N MET A 89 -10.65 -13.48 -7.03
CA MET A 89 -11.49 -14.46 -7.71
C MET A 89 -12.90 -14.56 -7.09
N GLU A 90 -13.03 -14.33 -5.78
CA GLU A 90 -14.31 -14.43 -5.07
C GLU A 90 -15.14 -13.16 -5.28
N PRO A 91 -16.33 -13.22 -5.96
CA PRO A 91 -17.09 -12.03 -6.32
C PRO A 91 -17.46 -11.12 -5.15
N ARG A 92 -17.87 -11.68 -4.03
CA ARG A 92 -18.26 -10.89 -2.85
C ARG A 92 -17.09 -10.11 -2.24
N TYR A 93 -15.87 -10.67 -2.26
CA TYR A 93 -14.67 -9.96 -1.81
C TYR A 93 -14.23 -8.92 -2.83
N PHE A 94 -14.37 -9.22 -4.11
CA PHE A 94 -14.10 -8.26 -5.19
C PHE A 94 -15.01 -7.03 -5.07
N ASP A 95 -16.31 -7.21 -4.88
CA ASP A 95 -17.25 -6.10 -4.71
C ASP A 95 -16.91 -5.27 -3.46
N THR A 96 -16.60 -5.91 -2.36
CA THR A 96 -16.13 -5.22 -1.13
C THR A 96 -14.83 -4.46 -1.38
N ALA A 97 -13.89 -5.06 -2.11
CA ALA A 97 -12.63 -4.43 -2.49
C ALA A 97 -12.85 -3.14 -3.29
N CYS A 98 -13.72 -3.19 -4.30
CA CYS A 98 -14.06 -2.02 -5.12
C CYS A 98 -14.63 -0.89 -4.25
N GLN A 99 -15.59 -1.19 -3.37
CA GLN A 99 -16.18 -0.19 -2.46
C GLN A 99 -15.13 0.43 -1.53
N ARG A 100 -14.27 -0.37 -0.94
CA ARG A 100 -13.20 0.11 -0.04
C ARG A 100 -12.18 0.99 -0.76
N LEU A 101 -11.79 0.61 -1.97
CA LEU A 101 -10.85 1.41 -2.77
C LEU A 101 -11.46 2.74 -3.20
N GLU A 102 -12.71 2.75 -3.66
CA GLU A 102 -13.42 3.99 -3.99
C GLU A 102 -13.53 4.93 -2.79
N GLN A 103 -13.87 4.39 -1.64
CA GLN A 103 -13.95 5.17 -0.40
C GLN A 103 -12.59 5.76 -0.01
N ALA A 104 -11.51 4.98 -0.10
CA ALA A 104 -10.16 5.44 0.20
C ALA A 104 -9.74 6.59 -0.75
N VAL A 105 -10.01 6.46 -2.04
CA VAL A 105 -9.71 7.50 -3.04
C VAL A 105 -10.52 8.78 -2.77
N ARG A 106 -11.80 8.67 -2.44
CA ARG A 106 -12.64 9.82 -2.08
C ARG A 106 -12.09 10.56 -0.87
N HIS A 107 -11.74 9.84 0.20
CA HIS A 107 -11.16 10.43 1.41
C HIS A 107 -9.81 11.13 1.11
N GLN A 108 -8.97 10.54 0.28
CA GLN A 108 -7.70 11.16 -0.10
C GLN A 108 -7.91 12.47 -0.87
N ARG A 109 -8.88 12.51 -1.79
CA ARG A 109 -9.21 13.72 -2.56
C ARG A 109 -9.75 14.85 -1.68
N THR A 110 -10.56 14.53 -0.68
CA THR A 110 -11.13 15.55 0.25
C THR A 110 -10.10 16.05 1.26
N ALA A 111 -9.08 15.27 1.56
CA ALA A 111 -8.00 15.65 2.48
C ALA A 111 -6.93 16.56 1.84
N LEU A 112 -6.91 16.69 0.50
CA LEU A 112 -5.99 17.58 -0.19
C LEU A 112 -6.55 19.01 -0.20
N PRO A 113 -5.81 20.03 0.32
CA PRO A 113 -6.32 21.40 0.47
C PRO A 113 -6.58 22.14 -0.85
N PHE A 114 -6.21 21.58 -2.00
CA PHE A 114 -6.36 22.16 -3.34
C PHE A 114 -6.81 21.13 -4.37
N ALA A 115 -7.89 20.38 -4.12
CA ALA A 115 -8.53 19.64 -5.19
C ALA A 115 -9.21 20.66 -6.14
N PRO A 116 -8.84 20.76 -7.43
CA PRO A 116 -9.56 21.61 -8.37
C PRO A 116 -11.01 21.11 -8.43
N LYS A 117 -11.95 22.02 -8.21
CA LYS A 117 -13.37 21.75 -8.45
C LYS A 117 -13.53 21.53 -9.97
N GLY A 118 -13.59 20.28 -10.35
CA GLY A 118 -13.95 19.86 -11.70
C GLY A 118 -15.44 19.88 -11.89
#